data_ec308358e7b117a2a938efb108ebc32b
#
_entry.id   ec308358e7b117a2a938efb108ebc32b
#
_cell.length_a   1.000
_cell.length_b   1.000
_cell.length_c   1.000
_cell.angle_alpha   90.00
_cell.angle_beta   90.00
_cell.angle_gamma   90.00
#
_symmetry.space_group_name_H-M   'P 1'
#
loop_
_entity.id
_entity.type
_entity.pdbx_description
1 polymer ?
#
loop_
_entity_poly.entity_id
_entity_poly.type
_entity_poly.pdbx_seq_one_letter_code
_entity_poly.pdbx_strand_id
1 'polypeptide(L)'
;MPDHNHVASPNLEGVDRFASELTKVDKPWGHELIFAVTDRYAGKLLVVNAGESLSLQFHKVKDEAWYVLEGRAQLELGAAGEGVLNTEVVAAGASFHFPPGTVHRLRAIEDTTILEVSTPELEDVVRLEDRYGRAES
;
A
#
# COMPACT_ATOMS: atom_id res chain seq x y z
N MET A 1 -18.89 -21.87 6.82
CA MET A 1 -18.95 -20.45 6.58
C MET A 1 -19.76 -20.12 5.37
N PRO A 2 -20.62 -19.12 5.46
CA PRO A 2 -21.35 -18.72 4.27
C PRO A 2 -20.40 -18.24 3.19
N ASP A 3 -20.79 -18.43 1.98
CA ASP A 3 -20.04 -17.95 0.84
C ASP A 3 -20.06 -16.43 0.83
N HIS A 4 -18.90 -15.83 0.95
CA HIS A 4 -18.76 -14.38 0.95
C HIS A 4 -19.25 -13.72 -0.32
N ASN A 5 -19.21 -14.43 -1.42
CA ASN A 5 -19.59 -13.88 -2.70
C ASN A 5 -21.07 -13.58 -2.80
N HIS A 6 -21.85 -14.10 -1.90
CA HIS A 6 -23.28 -13.88 -1.91
C HIS A 6 -23.71 -12.63 -1.20
N VAL A 7 -22.82 -11.96 -0.51
CA VAL A 7 -23.18 -10.80 0.29
C VAL A 7 -23.86 -9.73 -0.53
N ALA A 8 -23.38 -9.53 -1.73
CA ALA A 8 -23.88 -8.47 -2.58
C ALA A 8 -25.13 -8.85 -3.34
N SER A 9 -25.54 -10.11 -3.30
CA SER A 9 -26.63 -10.45 -4.16
C SER A 9 -27.93 -9.96 -3.60
N PRO A 10 -28.89 -10.46 -3.35
CA PRO A 10 -30.22 -10.25 -3.81
C PRO A 10 -30.85 -8.92 -3.46
N ASN A 11 -30.36 -8.18 -2.50
CA ASN A 11 -31.05 -6.94 -2.11
C ASN A 11 -30.06 -5.80 -1.91
N LEU A 12 -29.79 -5.11 -3.00
CA LEU A 12 -28.84 -4.00 -2.98
C LEU A 12 -29.39 -2.74 -2.32
N GLU A 13 -30.70 -2.55 -2.25
CA GLU A 13 -31.27 -1.36 -1.61
C GLU A 13 -30.80 -1.19 -0.19
N GLY A 14 -30.77 -2.27 0.59
CA GLY A 14 -30.31 -2.22 1.97
C GLY A 14 -28.79 -2.07 2.08
N VAL A 15 -28.06 -2.55 1.08
CA VAL A 15 -26.59 -2.55 1.07
C VAL A 15 -26.04 -1.21 0.61
N ASP A 16 -26.69 -0.54 -0.32
CA ASP A 16 -26.19 0.71 -0.91
C ASP A 16 -25.90 1.79 0.11
N ARG A 17 -26.70 1.88 1.16
CA ARG A 17 -26.45 2.89 2.20
C ARG A 17 -25.17 2.66 2.99
N PHE A 18 -24.57 1.48 2.88
CA PHE A 18 -23.31 1.14 3.51
C PHE A 18 -22.14 1.13 2.51
N ALA A 19 -22.43 1.38 1.25
CA ALA A 19 -21.39 1.42 0.25
C ALA A 19 -20.43 2.59 0.51
N SER A 20 -19.14 2.33 0.38
CA SER A 20 -18.14 3.38 0.48
C SER A 20 -17.69 3.81 -0.91
N GLU A 21 -17.23 5.04 -1.02
CA GLU A 21 -16.64 5.51 -2.27
C GLU A 21 -15.31 4.83 -2.52
N LEU A 22 -15.08 4.49 -3.79
CA LEU A 22 -13.78 4.02 -4.24
C LEU A 22 -13.09 5.17 -4.94
N THR A 23 -11.94 5.59 -4.40
CA THR A 23 -11.17 6.69 -4.97
C THR A 23 -9.92 6.15 -5.65
N LYS A 24 -9.78 6.42 -6.94
CA LYS A 24 -8.58 6.07 -7.69
C LYS A 24 -7.66 7.27 -7.75
N VAL A 25 -6.39 7.08 -7.37
CA VAL A 25 -5.37 8.13 -7.43
C VAL A 25 -4.25 7.62 -8.33
N ASP A 26 -4.04 8.31 -9.45
CA ASP A 26 -2.94 7.96 -10.36
C ASP A 26 -1.60 8.36 -9.75
N LYS A 27 -0.63 7.50 -9.90
CA LYS A 27 0.74 7.69 -9.40
C LYS A 27 1.72 7.45 -10.54
N PRO A 28 2.94 7.99 -10.44
CA PRO A 28 3.95 7.74 -11.49
C PRO A 28 4.25 6.26 -11.70
N TRP A 29 4.07 5.43 -10.69
CA TRP A 29 4.39 4.00 -10.72
C TRP A 29 3.17 3.11 -11.00
N GLY A 30 2.00 3.67 -11.11
CA GLY A 30 0.74 2.92 -11.30
C GLY A 30 -0.43 3.70 -10.71
N HIS A 31 -1.13 3.10 -9.76
CA HIS A 31 -2.23 3.81 -9.10
C HIS A 31 -2.56 3.20 -7.74
N GLU A 32 -3.31 3.98 -6.96
CA GLU A 32 -3.91 3.52 -5.70
C GLU A 32 -5.42 3.46 -5.87
N LEU A 33 -6.02 2.45 -5.25
CA LEU A 33 -7.48 2.37 -5.09
C LEU A 33 -7.77 2.44 -3.60
N ILE A 34 -8.32 3.55 -3.16
CA ILE A 34 -8.63 3.77 -1.74
C ILE A 34 -10.08 3.33 -1.52
N PHE A 35 -10.27 2.24 -0.80
CA PHE A 35 -11.60 1.67 -0.60
C PHE A 35 -12.16 1.92 0.79
N ALA A 36 -11.35 2.38 1.74
CA ALA A 36 -11.80 2.65 3.10
C ALA A 36 -10.97 3.77 3.71
N VAL A 37 -11.64 4.77 4.27
CA VAL A 37 -11.01 5.81 5.07
C VAL A 37 -11.98 6.19 6.17
N THR A 38 -11.54 6.04 7.41
CA THR A 38 -12.29 6.48 8.59
C THR A 38 -11.35 7.27 9.48
N ASP A 39 -11.84 7.75 10.60
CA ASP A 39 -11.00 8.44 11.59
C ASP A 39 -10.03 7.49 12.30
N ARG A 40 -10.13 6.19 12.07
CA ARG A 40 -9.31 5.18 12.76
C ARG A 40 -8.42 4.36 11.83
N TYR A 41 -8.81 4.19 10.57
CA TYR A 41 -8.06 3.34 9.65
C TYR A 41 -8.25 3.77 8.19
N ALA A 42 -7.37 3.28 7.36
CA ALA A 42 -7.48 3.39 5.92
C ALA A 42 -7.14 2.05 5.27
N GLY A 43 -7.77 1.78 4.13
CA GLY A 43 -7.48 0.59 3.35
C GLY A 43 -7.36 0.96 1.89
N LYS A 44 -6.35 0.40 1.22
CA LYS A 44 -6.16 0.67 -0.20
C LYS A 44 -5.42 -0.45 -0.90
N LEU A 45 -5.54 -0.46 -2.20
CA LEU A 45 -4.73 -1.29 -3.07
C LEU A 45 -3.68 -0.42 -3.74
N LEU A 46 -2.45 -0.88 -3.75
CA LEU A 46 -1.37 -0.26 -4.51
C LEU A 46 -1.12 -1.14 -5.73
N VAL A 47 -1.32 -0.61 -6.92
CA VAL A 47 -1.07 -1.33 -8.16
C VAL A 47 0.18 -0.75 -8.78
N VAL A 48 1.28 -1.51 -8.73
CA VAL A 48 2.59 -1.06 -9.17
C VAL A 48 2.93 -1.77 -10.47
N ASN A 49 3.14 -1.00 -11.52
CA ASN A 49 3.45 -1.55 -12.84
C ASN A 49 4.86 -2.15 -12.85
N ALA A 50 5.04 -3.24 -13.59
CA ALA A 50 6.34 -3.89 -13.74
C ALA A 50 7.43 -2.88 -14.12
N GLY A 51 8.56 -2.96 -13.44
CA GLY A 51 9.68 -2.05 -13.65
C GLY A 51 9.59 -0.72 -12.92
N GLU A 52 8.44 -0.41 -12.34
CA GLU A 52 8.24 0.83 -11.61
C GLU A 52 8.51 0.66 -10.11
N SER A 53 8.69 1.77 -9.41
CA SER A 53 9.13 1.75 -8.02
C SER A 53 8.41 2.81 -7.21
N LEU A 54 8.03 2.47 -5.99
CA LEU A 54 7.65 3.46 -4.99
C LEU A 54 8.90 4.25 -4.58
N SER A 55 8.71 5.35 -3.88
CA SER A 55 9.85 6.08 -3.30
C SER A 55 10.45 5.29 -2.13
N LEU A 56 11.69 5.57 -1.82
CA LEU A 56 12.27 5.16 -0.55
C LEU A 56 11.74 6.12 0.49
N GLN A 57 10.98 5.63 1.45
CA GLN A 57 10.18 6.48 2.31
C GLN A 57 10.00 5.89 3.70
N PHE A 58 9.59 6.74 4.63
CA PHE A 58 9.08 6.30 5.92
C PHE A 58 7.93 7.22 6.34
N HIS A 59 7.21 6.80 7.38
CA HIS A 59 6.12 7.57 7.96
C HIS A 59 6.45 7.89 9.40
N LYS A 60 6.10 9.10 9.85
CA LYS A 60 6.42 9.54 11.21
C LYS A 60 5.42 8.99 12.24
N VAL A 61 4.16 8.91 11.86
CA VAL A 61 3.05 8.53 12.73
C VAL A 61 2.28 7.34 12.18
N LYS A 62 2.12 7.28 10.86
CA LYS A 62 1.33 6.25 10.20
C LYS A 62 1.91 4.86 10.44
N ASP A 63 1.05 3.97 10.89
CA ASP A 63 1.35 2.56 11.07
C ASP A 63 0.64 1.80 9.97
N GLU A 64 1.35 0.91 9.26
CA GLU A 64 0.75 0.21 8.13
C GLU A 64 1.18 -1.24 8.04
N ALA A 65 0.35 -2.03 7.38
CA ALA A 65 0.66 -3.41 7.05
C ALA A 65 0.35 -3.65 5.58
N TRP A 66 1.15 -4.49 4.96
CA TRP A 66 1.03 -4.85 3.55
C TRP A 66 0.82 -6.35 3.39
N TYR A 67 -0.03 -6.71 2.44
CA TYR A 67 -0.17 -8.09 1.97
C TYR A 67 -0.03 -8.09 0.45
N VAL A 68 0.89 -8.91 -0.06
CA VAL A 68 1.09 -9.03 -1.51
C VAL A 68 0.02 -9.93 -2.08
N LEU A 69 -0.92 -9.36 -2.84
CA LEU A 69 -2.01 -10.10 -3.45
C LEU A 69 -1.55 -10.83 -4.70
N GLU A 70 -0.73 -10.18 -5.53
CA GLU A 70 -0.21 -10.79 -6.75
C GLU A 70 1.07 -10.10 -7.16
N GLY A 71 1.85 -10.78 -7.98
CA GLY A 71 3.07 -10.24 -8.54
C GLY A 71 4.32 -10.67 -7.80
N ARG A 72 5.41 -10.01 -8.15
CA ARG A 72 6.73 -10.24 -7.57
C ARG A 72 7.50 -8.94 -7.58
N ALA A 73 8.16 -8.65 -6.47
CA ALA A 73 8.80 -7.36 -6.28
C ALA A 73 10.04 -7.48 -5.39
N GLN A 74 10.89 -6.47 -5.50
CA GLN A 74 12.03 -6.30 -4.61
C GLN A 74 11.62 -5.33 -3.51
N LEU A 75 11.79 -5.73 -2.26
CA LEU A 75 11.46 -4.90 -1.09
C LEU A 75 12.74 -4.55 -0.34
N GLU A 76 12.96 -3.26 -0.12
CA GLU A 76 14.05 -2.75 0.68
C GLU A 76 13.49 -2.28 2.01
N LEU A 77 14.11 -2.69 3.12
CA LEU A 77 13.63 -2.41 4.48
C LEU A 77 14.77 -2.02 5.41
N GLY A 78 14.49 -1.09 6.30
CA GLY A 78 15.40 -0.72 7.37
C GLY A 78 14.74 0.23 8.35
N ALA A 79 15.41 0.52 9.46
CA ALA A 79 14.94 1.54 10.40
C ALA A 79 15.46 2.91 9.98
N ALA A 80 14.69 3.97 10.28
CA ALA A 80 15.12 5.33 10.02
C ALA A 80 16.45 5.61 10.72
N GLY A 81 17.39 6.20 9.99
CA GLY A 81 18.73 6.50 10.51
C GLY A 81 19.73 5.38 10.37
N GLU A 82 19.33 4.18 9.96
CA GLU A 82 20.28 3.12 9.65
C GLU A 82 20.87 3.35 8.25
N GLY A 83 22.17 3.07 8.11
CA GLY A 83 22.84 3.25 6.84
C GLY A 83 22.67 2.10 5.85
N VAL A 84 22.12 0.98 6.29
CA VAL A 84 22.01 -0.24 5.49
C VAL A 84 20.58 -0.71 5.44
N LEU A 85 20.09 -0.99 4.23
CA LEU A 85 18.79 -1.57 4.02
C LEU A 85 18.92 -3.04 3.65
N ASN A 86 18.04 -3.86 4.19
CA ASN A 86 17.92 -5.25 3.76
C ASN A 86 17.04 -5.30 2.52
N THR A 87 17.41 -6.13 1.57
CA THR A 87 16.69 -6.26 0.31
C THR A 87 16.27 -7.71 0.12
N GLU A 88 15.00 -7.93 -0.18
CA GLU A 88 14.45 -9.25 -0.44
C GLU A 88 13.49 -9.24 -1.62
N VAL A 89 13.45 -10.35 -2.34
CA VAL A 89 12.42 -10.56 -3.35
C VAL A 89 11.21 -11.17 -2.67
N VAL A 90 10.06 -10.55 -2.87
CA VAL A 90 8.80 -10.97 -2.26
C VAL A 90 7.77 -11.27 -3.35
N ALA A 91 6.81 -12.12 -3.05
CA ALA A 91 5.80 -12.55 -4.01
C ALA A 91 4.44 -12.69 -3.32
N ALA A 92 3.41 -13.02 -4.10
CA ALA A 92 2.07 -13.21 -3.60
C ALA A 92 2.05 -14.09 -2.34
N GLY A 93 1.31 -13.68 -1.33
CA GLY A 93 1.20 -14.36 -0.05
C GLY A 93 2.12 -13.81 1.04
N ALA A 94 3.08 -12.96 0.69
CA ALA A 94 3.95 -12.33 1.69
C ALA A 94 3.21 -11.20 2.40
N SER A 95 3.48 -11.02 3.69
CA SER A 95 2.89 -9.94 4.48
C SER A 95 3.94 -9.27 5.35
N PHE A 96 3.74 -7.98 5.60
CA PHE A 96 4.70 -7.15 6.33
C PHE A 96 3.96 -6.16 7.20
N HIS A 97 4.58 -5.83 8.34
CA HIS A 97 4.13 -4.74 9.19
C HIS A 97 5.23 -3.69 9.24
N PHE A 98 4.87 -2.46 8.92
CA PHE A 98 5.78 -1.33 8.96
C PHE A 98 5.34 -0.35 10.04
N PRO A 99 5.88 -0.47 11.27
CA PRO A 99 5.62 0.54 12.30
C PRO A 99 6.19 1.90 11.87
N PRO A 100 5.75 3.00 12.49
CA PRO A 100 6.30 4.32 12.19
C PRO A 100 7.83 4.31 12.25
N GLY A 101 8.46 4.99 11.31
CA GLY A 101 9.91 5.06 11.22
C GLY A 101 10.56 3.96 10.38
N THR A 102 9.79 2.99 9.90
CA THR A 102 10.35 1.94 9.04
C THR A 102 10.58 2.50 7.64
N VAL A 103 11.83 2.48 7.20
CA VAL A 103 12.19 2.89 5.83
C VAL A 103 11.93 1.73 4.89
N HIS A 104 11.20 1.99 3.82
CA HIS A 104 10.86 0.93 2.88
C HIS A 104 10.72 1.47 1.46
N ARG A 105 10.99 0.59 0.49
CA ARG A 105 10.76 0.84 -0.93
C ARG A 105 10.45 -0.48 -1.61
N LEU A 106 9.40 -0.47 -2.46
CA LEU A 106 9.06 -1.60 -3.29
C LEU A 106 9.33 -1.26 -4.74
N ARG A 107 10.00 -2.18 -5.43
CA ARG A 107 10.28 -2.07 -6.87
C ARG A 107 9.67 -3.30 -7.53
N ALA A 108 8.69 -3.09 -8.40
CA ALA A 108 8.00 -4.20 -9.04
C ALA A 108 8.87 -4.88 -10.09
N ILE A 109 9.02 -6.20 -9.97
CA ILE A 109 9.66 -7.04 -11.00
C ILE A 109 8.60 -7.40 -12.04
N GLU A 110 7.40 -7.76 -11.57
CA GLU A 110 6.20 -7.99 -12.37
C GLU A 110 5.15 -7.00 -11.91
N ASP A 111 4.03 -6.88 -12.63
CA ASP A 111 2.91 -6.11 -12.13
C ASP A 111 2.51 -6.65 -10.76
N THR A 112 2.49 -5.79 -9.77
CA THR A 112 2.34 -6.17 -8.38
C THR A 112 1.18 -5.42 -7.75
N THR A 113 0.33 -6.13 -7.02
CA THR A 113 -0.77 -5.54 -6.27
C THR A 113 -0.59 -5.81 -4.79
N ILE A 114 -0.60 -4.73 -4.01
CA ILE A 114 -0.44 -4.76 -2.56
C ILE A 114 -1.75 -4.33 -1.92
N LEU A 115 -2.22 -5.09 -0.94
CA LEU A 115 -3.28 -4.63 -0.06
C LEU A 115 -2.63 -3.95 1.13
N GLU A 116 -2.96 -2.69 1.34
CA GLU A 116 -2.45 -1.92 2.46
C GLU A 116 -3.57 -1.58 3.41
N VAL A 117 -3.35 -1.83 4.70
CA VAL A 117 -4.20 -1.31 5.77
C VAL A 117 -3.33 -0.42 6.66
N SER A 118 -3.88 0.69 7.11
CA SER A 118 -3.08 1.64 7.89
C SER A 118 -3.95 2.49 8.79
N THR A 119 -3.28 3.20 9.69
CA THR A 119 -3.89 4.34 10.37
C THR A 119 -4.14 5.44 9.33
N PRO A 120 -5.01 6.43 9.63
CA PRO A 120 -5.54 7.29 8.57
C PRO A 120 -4.66 8.44 8.11
N GLU A 121 -3.42 8.54 8.56
CA GLU A 121 -2.51 9.62 8.18
C GLU A 121 -1.98 9.42 6.76
N LEU A 122 -2.85 9.57 5.75
CA LEU A 122 -2.54 9.26 4.36
C LEU A 122 -1.45 10.14 3.75
N GLU A 123 -1.28 11.35 4.24
CA GLU A 123 -0.30 12.29 3.73
C GLU A 123 1.01 12.31 4.51
N ASP A 124 1.11 11.50 5.56
CA ASP A 124 2.30 11.39 6.37
C ASP A 124 3.34 10.54 5.65
N VAL A 125 4.15 11.16 4.82
CA VAL A 125 5.22 10.48 4.11
C VAL A 125 6.45 11.38 4.01
N VAL A 126 7.62 10.82 4.32
CA VAL A 126 8.91 11.46 4.07
C VAL A 126 9.61 10.63 3.00
N ARG A 127 9.80 11.23 1.82
CA ARG A 127 10.47 10.57 0.70
C ARG A 127 11.95 10.88 0.73
N LEU A 128 12.76 9.85 0.91
CA LEU A 128 14.22 9.98 0.95
C LEU A 128 14.83 9.93 -0.44
N GLU A 129 14.29 9.06 -1.31
CA GLU A 129 14.68 8.94 -2.71
C GLU A 129 13.44 8.65 -3.53
N ASP A 130 13.35 9.21 -4.71
CA ASP A 130 12.21 8.99 -5.59
C ASP A 130 12.66 9.15 -7.04
N ARG A 131 12.49 8.08 -7.85
CA ARG A 131 12.89 8.11 -9.27
C ARG A 131 12.09 9.11 -10.10
N TYR A 132 10.97 9.59 -9.56
CA TYR A 132 10.09 10.54 -10.26
C TYR A 132 10.25 11.97 -9.77
N GLY A 133 11.25 12.26 -8.95
CA GLY A 133 11.58 13.61 -8.52
C GLY A 133 10.76 14.19 -7.39
N ARG A 134 10.06 13.38 -6.61
CA ARG A 134 9.23 13.85 -5.50
C ARG A 134 9.94 13.85 -4.15
N ALA A 135 11.20 13.42 -4.11
CA ALA A 135 11.91 13.31 -2.84
C ALA A 135 12.10 14.68 -2.19
N GLU A 136 11.98 14.70 -0.87
CA GLU A 136 12.28 15.87 -0.07
C GLU A 136 13.80 16.01 0.08
N SER A 137 14.28 17.21 0.02
CA SER A 137 15.70 17.50 0.17
C SER A 137 16.02 17.99 1.57
#